data_e3a295d41abaac0bfbb25d1254ca6fc9
#
_entry.id   e3a295d41abaac0bfbb25d1254ca6fc9
#
_cell.length_a   1.000
_cell.length_b   1.000
_cell.length_c   1.000
_cell.angle_alpha   90.00
_cell.angle_beta   90.00
_cell.angle_gamma   90.00
#
_symmetry.space_group_name_H-M   'P 1'
#
loop_
_entity.id
_entity.type
_entity.pdbx_description
1 polymer ?
#
loop_
_entity_poly.entity_id
_entity_poly.type
_entity_poly.pdbx_seq_one_letter_code
_entity_poly.pdbx_strand_id
1 'polypeptide(L)'
;MQDYEKLGAFYLGRERDSGATLLYESKHLTTHAVCVGMTGSGKTGLCVGLLEEAAIDGIPALVIDPKGDLGNLLLTFPSLRVEDFEPWVDEDEARRQGLGVREFATQTAERWRKGLADWDQDGARIERLRAAADFTIYTPGSDAGVPVSILASFNAPDAATRDDREAFRDRIQSTAASLLGLAGVKADAMARETVLVSALLDHAWRQGQNLDLAALIGLIQQPPFTKVGVMDVDSFYPAKDRFSLAMALNSLLASPGFEAWLEGEALNLDRLLYTPAGKPRIAIVSIAHLSDSERMFFVSLLLNETLGWMRRQAGTSSLRAILYMDEIFGYFPPVAEPPSKKPLLTLLKQARAFGLGVVLATQNPGDLDYKGLANTGTWFIGRLQTERDKMRVLEGLQSAAEASGGRFDKAEMDALLSGLGARVFLMNNVHAGAPAVFSTRWCMSYLRGPMTRVQIRQLMSGRGAAPVAAVAAAADRKSTRLNSVTDQS
;
A
#
# COMPACT_ATOMS: atom_id res chain seq x y z
N MET A 1 -12.63 -14.11 -29.18
CA MET A 1 -12.27 -13.24 -28.05
C MET A 1 -13.55 -13.06 -27.26
N GLN A 2 -13.56 -13.39 -25.99
CA GLN A 2 -14.77 -13.25 -25.17
C GLN A 2 -15.12 -11.77 -25.07
N ASP A 3 -16.41 -11.44 -24.97
CA ASP A 3 -16.90 -10.05 -25.08
C ASP A 3 -16.37 -9.09 -24.00
N TYR A 4 -15.83 -9.65 -22.90
CA TYR A 4 -15.26 -8.88 -21.79
C TYR A 4 -13.75 -8.59 -21.91
N GLU A 5 -13.05 -9.15 -22.88
CA GLU A 5 -11.60 -8.95 -23.08
C GLU A 5 -11.32 -7.66 -23.87
N LYS A 6 -11.63 -6.52 -23.26
CA LYS A 6 -11.41 -5.18 -23.84
C LYS A 6 -10.40 -4.40 -23.00
N LEU A 7 -9.37 -3.89 -23.61
CA LEU A 7 -8.39 -3.02 -22.95
C LEU A 7 -9.07 -1.82 -22.31
N GLY A 8 -8.77 -1.57 -21.05
CA GLY A 8 -9.37 -0.49 -20.27
C GLY A 8 -10.74 -0.81 -19.67
N ALA A 9 -11.25 -2.02 -19.83
CA ALA A 9 -12.52 -2.48 -19.30
C ALA A 9 -12.31 -3.68 -18.37
N PHE A 10 -12.47 -3.47 -17.08
CA PHE A 10 -12.31 -4.51 -16.05
C PHE A 10 -13.58 -5.33 -15.91
N TYR A 11 -13.48 -6.63 -16.11
CA TYR A 11 -14.57 -7.57 -15.90
C TYR A 11 -14.73 -7.84 -14.40
N LEU A 12 -15.72 -7.22 -13.76
CA LEU A 12 -15.94 -7.35 -12.31
C LEU A 12 -16.99 -8.40 -11.95
N GLY A 13 -17.92 -8.72 -12.86
CA GLY A 13 -18.99 -9.66 -12.57
C GLY A 13 -20.17 -9.55 -13.52
N ARG A 14 -21.36 -9.84 -12.99
CA ARG A 14 -22.65 -9.70 -13.75
C ARG A 14 -23.65 -8.90 -12.93
N GLU A 15 -24.37 -8.02 -13.59
CA GLU A 15 -25.50 -7.32 -13.01
C GLU A 15 -26.57 -8.29 -12.52
N ARG A 16 -27.13 -8.03 -11.36
CA ARG A 16 -28.05 -8.95 -10.70
C ARG A 16 -29.37 -9.08 -11.45
N ASP A 17 -29.90 -7.97 -11.95
CA ASP A 17 -31.24 -7.94 -12.53
C ASP A 17 -31.25 -8.35 -14.01
N SER A 18 -30.25 -7.94 -14.77
CA SER A 18 -30.14 -8.22 -16.20
C SER A 18 -29.35 -9.47 -16.54
N GLY A 19 -28.46 -9.92 -15.62
CA GLY A 19 -27.46 -10.93 -15.89
C GLY A 19 -26.37 -10.49 -16.86
N ALA A 20 -26.38 -9.24 -17.29
CA ALA A 20 -25.41 -8.68 -18.23
C ALA A 20 -24.02 -8.61 -17.59
N THR A 21 -22.98 -8.77 -18.42
CA THR A 21 -21.60 -8.63 -17.99
C THR A 21 -21.33 -7.20 -17.52
N LEU A 22 -20.87 -7.05 -16.26
CA LEU A 22 -20.47 -5.77 -15.73
C LEU A 22 -19.02 -5.49 -16.08
N LEU A 23 -18.82 -4.50 -16.94
CA LEU A 23 -17.51 -3.97 -17.31
C LEU A 23 -17.30 -2.60 -16.67
N TYR A 24 -16.22 -2.47 -15.93
CA TYR A 24 -15.84 -1.22 -15.26
C TYR A 24 -14.71 -0.56 -16.04
N GLU A 25 -14.89 0.68 -16.49
CA GLU A 25 -13.83 1.39 -17.21
C GLU A 25 -12.67 1.75 -16.27
N SER A 26 -11.48 1.24 -16.55
CA SER A 26 -10.29 1.41 -15.70
C SER A 26 -9.96 2.88 -15.45
N LYS A 27 -10.22 3.78 -16.43
CA LYS A 27 -10.01 5.23 -16.28
C LYS A 27 -10.81 5.85 -15.14
N HIS A 28 -11.96 5.25 -14.75
CA HIS A 28 -12.77 5.74 -13.63
C HIS A 28 -12.04 5.60 -12.29
N LEU A 29 -11.07 4.67 -12.17
CA LEU A 29 -10.22 4.58 -10.96
C LEU A 29 -9.31 5.80 -10.76
N THR A 30 -9.07 6.62 -11.76
CA THR A 30 -8.33 7.88 -11.56
C THR A 30 -9.06 8.82 -10.60
N THR A 31 -10.39 8.69 -10.48
CA THR A 31 -11.19 9.38 -9.46
C THR A 31 -11.34 8.59 -8.16
N HIS A 32 -10.50 7.59 -7.97
CA HIS A 32 -10.39 6.75 -6.77
C HIS A 32 -11.60 5.86 -6.50
N ALA A 33 -11.40 4.84 -5.67
CA ALA A 33 -12.49 3.96 -5.25
C ALA A 33 -12.40 3.60 -3.77
N VAL A 34 -13.56 3.35 -3.16
CA VAL A 34 -13.68 2.79 -1.82
C VAL A 34 -14.46 1.49 -1.89
N CYS A 35 -13.95 0.44 -1.24
CA CYS A 35 -14.63 -0.84 -1.11
C CYS A 35 -14.96 -1.11 0.35
N VAL A 36 -16.27 -1.14 0.67
CA VAL A 36 -16.77 -1.35 2.03
C VAL A 36 -17.58 -2.64 2.09
N GLY A 37 -17.38 -3.43 3.14
CA GLY A 37 -18.20 -4.61 3.37
C GLY A 37 -17.70 -5.43 4.55
N MET A 38 -18.63 -6.02 5.30
CA MET A 38 -18.30 -6.87 6.45
C MET A 38 -17.49 -8.11 6.06
N THR A 39 -16.94 -8.80 7.06
CA THR A 39 -16.31 -10.11 6.87
C THR A 39 -17.30 -11.09 6.19
N GLY A 40 -16.83 -11.81 5.16
CA GLY A 40 -17.66 -12.72 4.39
C GLY A 40 -18.57 -12.06 3.34
N SER A 41 -18.54 -10.73 3.18
CA SER A 41 -19.28 -10.05 2.10
C SER A 41 -18.73 -10.36 0.69
N GLY A 42 -17.49 -10.85 0.59
CA GLY A 42 -16.78 -11.07 -0.68
C GLY A 42 -15.85 -9.94 -1.10
N LYS A 43 -15.59 -8.96 -0.21
CA LYS A 43 -14.73 -7.79 -0.46
C LYS A 43 -13.36 -8.16 -1.03
N THR A 44 -12.64 -9.08 -0.38
CA THR A 44 -11.32 -9.55 -0.86
C THR A 44 -11.41 -10.11 -2.29
N GLY A 45 -12.45 -10.89 -2.60
CA GLY A 45 -12.67 -11.41 -3.94
C GLY A 45 -12.88 -10.32 -4.99
N LEU A 46 -13.68 -9.29 -4.70
CA LEU A 46 -13.87 -8.15 -5.60
C LEU A 46 -12.55 -7.39 -5.83
N CYS A 47 -11.83 -7.07 -4.74
CA CYS A 47 -10.59 -6.31 -4.82
C CYS A 47 -9.47 -7.10 -5.53
N VAL A 48 -9.35 -8.39 -5.27
CA VAL A 48 -8.44 -9.28 -6.00
C VAL A 48 -8.82 -9.31 -7.49
N GLY A 49 -10.11 -9.47 -7.81
CA GLY A 49 -10.58 -9.42 -9.20
C GLY A 49 -10.23 -8.11 -9.90
N LEU A 50 -10.34 -6.97 -9.23
CA LEU A 50 -9.94 -5.67 -9.76
C LEU A 50 -8.43 -5.60 -10.03
N LEU A 51 -7.60 -6.13 -9.12
CA LEU A 51 -6.14 -6.18 -9.29
C LEU A 51 -5.72 -7.16 -10.40
N GLU A 52 -6.45 -8.28 -10.56
CA GLU A 52 -6.23 -9.21 -11.67
C GLU A 52 -6.52 -8.56 -13.03
N GLU A 53 -7.61 -7.79 -13.14
CA GLU A 53 -7.93 -7.05 -14.37
C GLU A 53 -6.88 -5.99 -14.69
N ALA A 54 -6.46 -5.23 -13.64
CA ALA A 54 -5.38 -4.26 -13.80
C ALA A 54 -4.09 -4.92 -14.30
N ALA A 55 -3.72 -6.07 -13.74
CA ALA A 55 -2.55 -6.83 -14.18
C ALA A 55 -2.66 -7.30 -15.64
N ILE A 56 -3.84 -7.81 -16.07
CA ILE A 56 -4.09 -8.23 -17.46
C ILE A 56 -3.94 -7.05 -18.43
N ASP A 57 -4.40 -5.86 -18.02
CA ASP A 57 -4.28 -4.63 -18.83
C ASP A 57 -2.89 -3.98 -18.74
N GLY A 58 -1.95 -4.59 -18.06
CA GLY A 58 -0.59 -4.08 -17.92
C GLY A 58 -0.48 -2.86 -17.00
N ILE A 59 -1.44 -2.65 -16.10
CA ILE A 59 -1.45 -1.56 -15.13
C ILE A 59 -0.80 -2.06 -13.84
N PRO A 60 0.33 -1.48 -13.41
CA PRO A 60 0.99 -1.87 -12.17
C PRO A 60 0.19 -1.44 -10.95
N ALA A 61 0.37 -2.17 -9.84
CA ALA A 61 -0.26 -1.83 -8.59
C ALA A 61 0.69 -1.95 -7.39
N LEU A 62 0.64 -0.95 -6.51
CA LEU A 62 1.20 -1.01 -5.17
C LEU A 62 0.09 -1.43 -4.22
N VAL A 63 0.24 -2.60 -3.62
CA VAL A 63 -0.77 -3.25 -2.78
C VAL A 63 -0.30 -3.31 -1.34
N ILE A 64 -0.91 -2.53 -0.45
CA ILE A 64 -0.60 -2.55 0.99
C ILE A 64 -1.48 -3.59 1.67
N ASP A 65 -0.85 -4.60 2.26
CA ASP A 65 -1.51 -5.78 2.83
C ASP A 65 -1.22 -5.92 4.34
N PRO A 66 -2.05 -5.32 5.21
CA PRO A 66 -1.89 -5.44 6.66
C PRO A 66 -2.35 -6.79 7.23
N LYS A 67 -3.08 -7.59 6.46
CA LYS A 67 -3.63 -8.89 6.89
C LYS A 67 -2.81 -10.09 6.44
N GLY A 68 -2.04 -9.96 5.36
CA GLY A 68 -1.20 -11.02 4.81
C GLY A 68 -1.96 -12.01 3.93
N ASP A 69 -3.13 -11.65 3.39
CA ASP A 69 -3.93 -12.52 2.53
C ASP A 69 -3.84 -12.16 1.03
N LEU A 70 -3.33 -10.99 0.67
CA LEU A 70 -3.19 -10.58 -0.73
C LEU A 70 -2.01 -11.24 -1.46
N GLY A 71 -1.10 -11.89 -0.73
CA GLY A 71 -0.12 -12.81 -1.31
C GLY A 71 -0.77 -13.92 -2.14
N ASN A 72 -2.06 -14.22 -1.90
CA ASN A 72 -2.86 -15.15 -2.70
C ASN A 72 -2.92 -14.78 -4.20
N LEU A 73 -2.64 -13.54 -4.59
CA LEU A 73 -2.49 -13.13 -5.99
C LEU A 73 -1.39 -13.92 -6.76
N LEU A 74 -0.45 -14.55 -6.04
CA LEU A 74 0.56 -15.41 -6.63
C LEU A 74 0.08 -16.87 -6.83
N LEU A 75 -1.03 -17.26 -6.17
CA LEU A 75 -1.57 -18.61 -6.25
C LEU A 75 -2.47 -18.75 -7.49
N THR A 76 -1.87 -18.75 -8.65
CA THR A 76 -2.53 -18.83 -9.95
C THR A 76 -2.12 -20.13 -10.64
N PHE A 77 -3.10 -20.98 -10.98
CA PHE A 77 -2.88 -22.34 -11.47
C PHE A 77 -3.56 -22.55 -12.84
N PRO A 78 -2.90 -22.27 -13.97
CA PRO A 78 -3.51 -22.37 -15.29
C PRO A 78 -4.04 -23.78 -15.63
N SER A 79 -3.33 -24.81 -15.18
CA SER A 79 -3.72 -26.19 -15.42
C SER A 79 -4.83 -26.68 -14.49
N LEU A 80 -5.12 -25.98 -13.40
CA LEU A 80 -6.13 -26.32 -12.39
C LEU A 80 -6.04 -27.78 -11.90
N ARG A 81 -4.83 -28.36 -11.81
CA ARG A 81 -4.58 -29.72 -11.35
C ARG A 81 -4.62 -29.80 -9.84
N VAL A 82 -4.91 -30.96 -9.30
CA VAL A 82 -4.94 -31.22 -7.84
C VAL A 82 -3.58 -30.89 -7.22
N GLU A 83 -2.49 -31.29 -7.87
CA GLU A 83 -1.12 -31.07 -7.43
C GLU A 83 -0.75 -29.58 -7.30
N ASP A 84 -1.42 -28.71 -8.06
CA ASP A 84 -1.21 -27.28 -8.01
C ASP A 84 -1.79 -26.66 -6.71
N PHE A 85 -2.90 -27.22 -6.20
CA PHE A 85 -3.57 -26.78 -4.97
C PHE A 85 -3.05 -27.46 -3.69
N GLU A 86 -2.62 -28.73 -3.79
CA GLU A 86 -2.25 -29.56 -2.65
C GLU A 86 -1.26 -28.90 -1.67
N PRO A 87 -0.21 -28.17 -2.11
CA PRO A 87 0.72 -27.46 -1.20
C PRO A 87 0.10 -26.28 -0.44
N TRP A 88 -1.07 -25.80 -0.88
CA TRP A 88 -1.66 -24.55 -0.40
C TRP A 88 -2.98 -24.71 0.34
N VAL A 89 -3.60 -25.88 0.32
CA VAL A 89 -4.83 -26.11 1.06
C VAL A 89 -4.58 -26.12 2.57
N ASP A 90 -5.60 -25.77 3.33
CA ASP A 90 -5.54 -25.74 4.78
C ASP A 90 -5.74 -27.17 5.33
N GLU A 91 -4.68 -27.73 5.93
CA GLU A 91 -4.70 -29.08 6.50
C GLU A 91 -5.65 -29.20 7.71
N ASP A 92 -5.80 -28.11 8.49
CA ASP A 92 -6.70 -28.10 9.63
C ASP A 92 -8.16 -28.09 9.16
N GLU A 93 -8.44 -27.38 8.07
CA GLU A 93 -9.77 -27.40 7.46
C GLU A 93 -10.08 -28.77 6.85
N ALA A 94 -9.13 -29.39 6.16
CA ALA A 94 -9.27 -30.74 5.64
C ALA A 94 -9.60 -31.72 6.78
N ARG A 95 -8.86 -31.68 7.89
CA ARG A 95 -9.11 -32.48 9.07
C ARG A 95 -10.48 -32.26 9.72
N ARG A 96 -10.92 -30.99 9.81
CA ARG A 96 -12.26 -30.64 10.33
C ARG A 96 -13.39 -31.22 9.48
N GLN A 97 -13.16 -31.36 8.18
CA GLN A 97 -14.10 -31.97 7.25
C GLN A 97 -13.97 -33.53 7.15
N GLY A 98 -13.03 -34.10 7.89
CA GLY A 98 -12.78 -35.53 7.86
C GLY A 98 -12.09 -36.05 6.59
N LEU A 99 -11.41 -35.14 5.86
CA LEU A 99 -10.78 -35.42 4.58
C LEU A 99 -9.26 -35.51 4.70
N GLY A 100 -8.63 -36.30 3.84
CA GLY A 100 -7.20 -36.23 3.60
C GLY A 100 -6.83 -34.96 2.80
N VAL A 101 -5.56 -34.51 2.95
CA VAL A 101 -5.07 -33.29 2.27
C VAL A 101 -5.30 -33.36 0.76
N ARG A 102 -4.94 -34.48 0.12
CA ARG A 102 -5.12 -34.67 -1.33
C ARG A 102 -6.60 -34.72 -1.74
N GLU A 103 -7.46 -35.31 -0.93
CA GLU A 103 -8.89 -35.33 -1.20
C GLU A 103 -9.50 -33.93 -1.10
N PHE A 104 -9.10 -33.15 -0.09
CA PHE A 104 -9.52 -31.76 0.06
C PHE A 104 -8.98 -30.88 -1.07
N ALA A 105 -7.73 -31.12 -1.52
CA ALA A 105 -7.17 -30.45 -2.68
C ALA A 105 -7.94 -30.79 -3.97
N THR A 106 -8.39 -32.04 -4.12
CA THR A 106 -9.23 -32.46 -5.27
C THR A 106 -10.54 -31.68 -5.29
N GLN A 107 -11.26 -31.64 -4.18
CA GLN A 107 -12.51 -30.88 -4.07
C GLN A 107 -12.28 -29.38 -4.30
N THR A 108 -11.16 -28.84 -3.84
CA THR A 108 -10.79 -27.44 -4.03
C THR A 108 -10.50 -27.12 -5.49
N ALA A 109 -9.74 -27.97 -6.19
CA ALA A 109 -9.45 -27.81 -7.62
C ALA A 109 -10.73 -27.89 -8.48
N GLU A 110 -11.63 -28.82 -8.18
CA GLU A 110 -12.93 -28.94 -8.86
C GLU A 110 -13.81 -27.70 -8.62
N ARG A 111 -13.88 -27.23 -7.37
CA ARG A 111 -14.62 -26.01 -7.00
C ARG A 111 -14.07 -24.79 -7.76
N TRP A 112 -12.74 -24.68 -7.86
CA TRP A 112 -12.11 -23.56 -8.58
C TRP A 112 -12.39 -23.64 -10.08
N ARG A 113 -12.24 -24.81 -10.68
CA ARG A 113 -12.54 -25.02 -12.10
C ARG A 113 -14.00 -24.70 -12.42
N LYS A 114 -14.93 -25.20 -11.61
CA LYS A 114 -16.36 -24.90 -11.77
C LYS A 114 -16.64 -23.40 -11.57
N GLY A 115 -16.09 -22.82 -10.50
CA GLY A 115 -16.27 -21.40 -10.20
C GLY A 115 -15.79 -20.50 -11.34
N LEU A 116 -14.67 -20.81 -11.98
CA LEU A 116 -14.19 -20.06 -13.14
C LEU A 116 -15.11 -20.26 -14.34
N ALA A 117 -15.49 -21.51 -14.65
CA ALA A 117 -16.36 -21.82 -15.79
C ALA A 117 -17.73 -21.13 -15.70
N ASP A 118 -18.33 -21.07 -14.50
CA ASP A 118 -19.60 -20.39 -14.24
C ASP A 118 -19.54 -18.86 -14.58
N TRP A 119 -18.32 -18.32 -14.70
CA TRP A 119 -18.04 -16.92 -15.02
C TRP A 119 -17.31 -16.75 -16.36
N ASP A 120 -17.43 -17.71 -17.26
CA ASP A 120 -16.80 -17.74 -18.58
C ASP A 120 -15.27 -17.56 -18.54
N GLN A 121 -14.62 -18.02 -17.46
CA GLN A 121 -13.17 -17.96 -17.28
C GLN A 121 -12.57 -19.38 -17.28
N ASP A 122 -11.31 -19.48 -17.70
CA ASP A 122 -10.59 -20.74 -17.81
C ASP A 122 -9.10 -20.60 -17.47
N GLY A 123 -8.36 -21.70 -17.62
CA GLY A 123 -6.92 -21.73 -17.38
C GLY A 123 -6.12 -20.84 -18.35
N ALA A 124 -6.59 -20.64 -19.57
CA ALA A 124 -5.91 -19.77 -20.53
C ALA A 124 -5.94 -18.30 -20.08
N ARG A 125 -7.03 -17.88 -19.43
CA ARG A 125 -7.11 -16.54 -18.82
C ARG A 125 -6.15 -16.38 -17.65
N ILE A 126 -5.98 -17.43 -16.84
CA ILE A 126 -4.99 -17.45 -15.74
C ILE A 126 -3.56 -17.35 -16.32
N GLU A 127 -3.28 -18.04 -17.42
CA GLU A 127 -1.97 -17.97 -18.09
C GLU A 127 -1.70 -16.55 -18.62
N ARG A 128 -2.71 -15.91 -19.21
CA ARG A 128 -2.64 -14.51 -19.64
C ARG A 128 -2.34 -13.58 -18.46
N LEU A 129 -3.00 -13.75 -17.32
CA LEU A 129 -2.73 -12.98 -16.11
C LEU A 129 -1.26 -13.10 -15.67
N ARG A 130 -0.73 -14.33 -15.60
CA ARG A 130 0.67 -14.59 -15.25
C ARG A 130 1.68 -13.99 -16.22
N ALA A 131 1.33 -14.01 -17.52
CA ALA A 131 2.19 -13.45 -18.54
C ALA A 131 2.20 -11.91 -18.53
N ALA A 132 1.08 -11.27 -18.20
CA ALA A 132 0.89 -9.83 -18.31
C ALA A 132 1.68 -9.02 -17.27
N ALA A 133 1.77 -9.48 -16.03
CA ALA A 133 2.43 -8.76 -14.94
C ALA A 133 3.40 -9.65 -14.14
N ASP A 134 4.32 -9.01 -13.42
CA ASP A 134 5.10 -9.64 -12.37
C ASP A 134 4.39 -9.48 -11.02
N PHE A 135 4.36 -10.54 -10.20
CA PHE A 135 3.74 -10.50 -8.88
C PHE A 135 4.82 -10.73 -7.83
N THR A 136 5.07 -9.76 -6.98
CA THR A 136 6.15 -9.83 -5.99
C THR A 136 5.63 -9.49 -4.60
N ILE A 137 5.96 -10.31 -3.59
CA ILE A 137 5.66 -10.04 -2.18
C ILE A 137 6.88 -9.40 -1.54
N TYR A 138 6.71 -8.17 -1.10
CA TYR A 138 7.67 -7.41 -0.31
C TYR A 138 7.34 -7.53 1.18
N THR A 139 8.36 -7.78 2.00
CA THR A 139 8.22 -7.93 3.45
C THR A 139 9.19 -7.01 4.19
N PRO A 140 8.82 -5.74 4.45
CA PRO A 140 9.67 -4.80 5.19
C PRO A 140 10.07 -5.38 6.55
N GLY A 141 11.34 -5.24 6.93
CA GLY A 141 11.84 -5.77 8.20
C GLY A 141 11.81 -7.31 8.31
N SER A 142 11.74 -8.03 7.18
CA SER A 142 11.71 -9.51 7.14
C SER A 142 12.28 -10.06 5.85
N ASP A 143 12.89 -11.24 5.94
CA ASP A 143 13.44 -12.04 4.84
C ASP A 143 12.45 -13.06 4.25
N ALA A 144 11.18 -13.02 4.66
CA ALA A 144 10.19 -14.00 4.21
C ALA A 144 9.85 -13.81 2.71
N GLY A 145 9.70 -12.58 2.26
CA GLY A 145 9.59 -12.20 0.86
C GLY A 145 10.81 -11.42 0.40
N VAL A 146 10.64 -10.47 -0.53
CA VAL A 146 11.69 -9.54 -0.90
C VAL A 146 11.82 -8.48 0.19
N PRO A 147 12.97 -8.37 0.87
CA PRO A 147 13.16 -7.34 1.88
C PRO A 147 13.22 -5.95 1.24
N VAL A 148 12.78 -4.93 1.99
CA VAL A 148 12.76 -3.53 1.55
C VAL A 148 13.61 -2.70 2.48
N SER A 149 14.62 -2.04 1.93
CA SER A 149 15.51 -1.13 2.66
C SER A 149 14.91 0.26 2.78
N ILE A 150 14.92 0.81 4.00
CA ILE A 150 14.51 2.18 4.29
C ILE A 150 15.67 3.18 4.32
N LEU A 151 16.90 2.74 4.01
CA LEU A 151 18.10 3.61 4.09
C LEU A 151 17.94 4.92 3.33
N ALA A 152 17.34 4.88 2.15
CA ALA A 152 17.12 6.07 1.33
C ALA A 152 15.91 6.93 1.76
N SER A 153 15.11 6.50 2.73
CA SER A 153 13.87 7.20 3.13
C SER A 153 14.11 8.53 3.85
N PHE A 154 15.33 8.74 4.33
CA PHE A 154 15.76 9.99 4.96
C PHE A 154 16.57 10.88 4.01
N ASN A 155 16.67 10.50 2.74
CA ASN A 155 17.30 11.34 1.73
C ASN A 155 16.45 12.59 1.44
N ALA A 156 17.15 13.64 1.01
CA ALA A 156 16.49 14.86 0.57
C ALA A 156 15.47 14.54 -0.53
N PRO A 157 14.24 15.06 -0.44
CA PRO A 157 13.26 14.95 -1.50
C PRO A 157 13.78 15.54 -2.82
N ASP A 158 13.17 15.17 -3.94
CA ASP A 158 13.46 15.75 -5.23
C ASP A 158 13.23 17.28 -5.26
N ALA A 159 13.79 17.96 -6.26
CA ALA A 159 13.71 19.41 -6.37
C ALA A 159 12.26 19.92 -6.42
N ALA A 160 11.38 19.23 -7.16
CA ALA A 160 9.99 19.65 -7.29
C ALA A 160 9.25 19.64 -5.94
N THR A 161 9.51 18.62 -5.11
CA THR A 161 8.98 18.55 -3.75
C THR A 161 9.59 19.63 -2.84
N ARG A 162 10.89 19.91 -2.98
CA ARG A 162 11.57 20.96 -2.18
C ARG A 162 11.12 22.38 -2.53
N ASP A 163 10.80 22.63 -3.79
CA ASP A 163 10.34 23.93 -4.28
C ASP A 163 8.88 24.21 -3.89
N ASP A 164 8.07 23.16 -3.69
CA ASP A 164 6.70 23.26 -3.16
C ASP A 164 6.73 23.34 -1.62
N ARG A 165 6.50 24.53 -1.09
CA ARG A 165 6.58 24.80 0.37
C ARG A 165 5.62 23.93 1.19
N GLU A 166 4.43 23.65 0.68
CA GLU A 166 3.43 22.84 1.38
C GLU A 166 3.85 21.37 1.36
N ALA A 167 4.19 20.84 0.20
CA ALA A 167 4.66 19.48 0.03
C ALA A 167 5.92 19.18 0.86
N PHE A 168 6.87 20.10 0.86
CA PHE A 168 8.12 19.99 1.61
C PHE A 168 7.88 19.95 3.12
N ARG A 169 7.06 20.86 3.62
CA ARG A 169 6.67 20.88 5.04
C ARG A 169 5.96 19.58 5.45
N ASP A 170 5.02 19.13 4.63
CA ASP A 170 4.24 17.93 4.92
C ASP A 170 5.12 16.67 4.92
N ARG A 171 6.09 16.58 4.01
CA ARG A 171 7.10 15.51 3.98
C ARG A 171 7.94 15.50 5.25
N ILE A 172 8.44 16.66 5.69
CA ILE A 172 9.23 16.79 6.91
C ILE A 172 8.41 16.35 8.13
N GLN A 173 7.21 16.88 8.30
CA GLN A 173 6.36 16.56 9.45
C GLN A 173 5.99 15.08 9.51
N SER A 174 5.61 14.49 8.37
CA SER A 174 5.27 13.07 8.30
C SER A 174 6.47 12.18 8.62
N THR A 175 7.66 12.50 8.09
CA THR A 175 8.89 11.74 8.36
C THR A 175 9.29 11.84 9.83
N ALA A 176 9.28 13.04 10.40
CA ALA A 176 9.61 13.25 11.81
C ALA A 176 8.63 12.50 12.74
N ALA A 177 7.32 12.66 12.51
CA ALA A 177 6.30 12.00 13.32
C ALA A 177 6.37 10.46 13.22
N SER A 178 6.60 9.93 12.02
CA SER A 178 6.74 8.48 11.79
C SER A 178 7.95 7.90 12.53
N LEU A 179 9.10 8.58 12.43
CA LEU A 179 10.34 8.15 13.08
C LEU A 179 10.21 8.19 14.62
N LEU A 180 9.68 9.28 15.17
CA LEU A 180 9.48 9.40 16.60
C LEU A 180 8.48 8.37 17.12
N GLY A 181 7.39 8.13 16.38
CA GLY A 181 6.43 7.08 16.71
C GLY A 181 7.05 5.68 16.73
N LEU A 182 7.95 5.38 15.77
CA LEU A 182 8.71 4.12 15.75
C LEU A 182 9.61 3.98 16.97
N ALA A 183 10.23 5.09 17.42
CA ALA A 183 11.06 5.12 18.62
C ALA A 183 10.27 5.12 19.95
N GLY A 184 8.93 5.01 19.89
CA GLY A 184 8.07 5.08 21.06
C GLY A 184 7.98 6.47 21.70
N VAL A 185 8.42 7.52 20.98
CA VAL A 185 8.36 8.90 21.44
C VAL A 185 7.04 9.52 20.96
N LYS A 186 6.37 10.26 21.87
CA LYS A 186 5.10 10.91 21.53
C LYS A 186 5.32 11.96 20.43
N ALA A 187 4.71 11.75 19.27
CA ALA A 187 4.91 12.55 18.06
C ALA A 187 3.82 13.62 17.85
N ASP A 188 3.51 14.39 18.89
CA ASP A 188 2.67 15.58 18.76
C ASP A 188 3.40 16.63 17.89
N ALA A 189 2.69 17.25 16.94
CA ALA A 189 3.28 18.23 16.02
C ALA A 189 3.95 19.41 16.73
N MET A 190 3.50 19.76 17.93
CA MET A 190 4.06 20.85 18.75
C MET A 190 5.02 20.36 19.84
N ALA A 191 5.25 19.05 19.95
CA ALA A 191 6.23 18.52 20.88
C ALA A 191 7.64 18.98 20.49
N ARG A 192 8.46 19.26 21.50
CA ARG A 192 9.85 19.76 21.30
C ARG A 192 10.69 18.80 20.46
N GLU A 193 10.49 17.50 20.64
CA GLU A 193 11.10 16.43 19.87
C GLU A 193 10.76 16.53 18.39
N THR A 194 9.48 16.66 18.07
CA THR A 194 8.99 16.78 16.69
C THR A 194 9.49 18.06 16.03
N VAL A 195 9.47 19.17 16.76
CA VAL A 195 9.97 20.48 16.25
C VAL A 195 11.46 20.40 15.97
N LEU A 196 12.27 19.81 16.88
CA LEU A 196 13.71 19.69 16.67
C LEU A 196 14.02 18.79 15.46
N VAL A 197 13.43 17.57 15.40
CA VAL A 197 13.67 16.64 14.28
C VAL A 197 13.24 17.27 12.96
N SER A 198 12.09 17.96 12.94
CA SER A 198 11.62 18.68 11.74
C SER A 198 12.59 19.78 11.32
N ALA A 199 13.14 20.55 12.25
CA ALA A 199 14.12 21.60 11.95
C ALA A 199 15.43 21.02 11.40
N LEU A 200 15.88 19.87 11.89
CA LEU A 200 17.07 19.17 11.39
C LEU A 200 16.87 18.63 9.98
N LEU A 201 15.71 18.01 9.70
CA LEU A 201 15.35 17.56 8.36
C LEU A 201 15.22 18.76 7.40
N ASP A 202 14.54 19.84 7.80
CA ASP A 202 14.42 21.06 7.00
C ASP A 202 15.80 21.63 6.63
N HIS A 203 16.69 21.73 7.63
CA HIS A 203 18.04 22.26 7.42
C HIS A 203 18.85 21.44 6.41
N ALA A 204 18.90 20.11 6.58
CA ALA A 204 19.65 19.23 5.72
C ALA A 204 19.03 19.12 4.31
N TRP A 205 17.74 18.95 4.22
CA TRP A 205 17.05 18.74 2.95
C TRP A 205 16.97 19.99 2.06
N ARG A 206 16.90 21.20 2.65
CA ARG A 206 17.04 22.44 1.87
C ARG A 206 18.38 22.53 1.16
N GLN A 207 19.42 21.99 1.76
CA GLN A 207 20.76 21.94 1.17
C GLN A 207 20.94 20.73 0.22
N GLY A 208 19.91 19.92 0.03
CA GLY A 208 19.99 18.69 -0.77
C GLY A 208 20.82 17.60 -0.11
N GLN A 209 21.09 17.67 1.20
CA GLN A 209 21.86 16.69 1.93
C GLN A 209 21.02 15.48 2.26
N ASN A 210 21.49 14.31 1.85
CA ASN A 210 20.92 13.04 2.24
C ASN A 210 21.32 12.72 3.68
N LEU A 211 20.38 12.21 4.45
CA LEU A 211 20.61 11.72 5.80
C LEU A 211 20.39 10.21 5.85
N ASP A 212 21.06 9.57 6.77
CA ASP A 212 20.67 8.29 7.33
C ASP A 212 20.31 8.47 8.80
N LEU A 213 19.83 7.41 9.44
CA LEU A 213 19.41 7.48 10.84
C LEU A 213 20.58 7.79 11.78
N ALA A 214 21.77 7.28 11.50
CA ALA A 214 22.98 7.54 12.31
C ALA A 214 23.39 9.02 12.23
N ALA A 215 23.40 9.58 11.01
CA ALA A 215 23.68 11.01 10.80
C ALA A 215 22.64 11.88 11.53
N LEU A 216 21.35 11.53 11.45
CA LEU A 216 20.29 12.26 12.14
C LEU A 216 20.45 12.22 13.67
N ILE A 217 20.82 11.06 14.24
CA ILE A 217 21.13 10.93 15.67
C ILE A 217 22.29 11.85 16.07
N GLY A 218 23.33 11.92 15.24
CA GLY A 218 24.44 12.85 15.45
C GLY A 218 24.00 14.33 15.44
N LEU A 219 23.14 14.70 14.47
CA LEU A 219 22.58 16.06 14.38
C LEU A 219 21.65 16.39 15.57
N ILE A 220 20.95 15.43 16.13
CA ILE A 220 20.14 15.65 17.34
C ILE A 220 21.05 15.99 18.53
N GLN A 221 22.18 15.32 18.68
CA GLN A 221 23.13 15.61 19.76
C GLN A 221 23.83 16.96 19.55
N GLN A 222 24.25 17.25 18.31
CA GLN A 222 24.96 18.45 17.92
C GLN A 222 24.24 19.13 16.74
N PRO A 223 23.17 19.91 16.98
CA PRO A 223 22.45 20.60 15.93
C PRO A 223 23.35 21.59 15.17
N PRO A 224 23.22 21.67 13.82
CA PRO A 224 24.05 22.54 12.97
C PRO A 224 23.63 24.02 13.03
N PHE A 225 22.68 24.35 13.87
CA PHE A 225 22.16 25.70 14.08
C PHE A 225 22.09 26.03 15.58
N THR A 226 22.17 27.31 15.90
CA THR A 226 22.15 27.77 17.30
C THR A 226 20.75 28.13 17.80
N LYS A 227 19.76 28.25 16.91
CA LYS A 227 18.39 28.64 17.25
C LYS A 227 17.34 27.75 16.59
N VAL A 228 16.26 27.54 17.30
CA VAL A 228 15.01 26.96 16.81
C VAL A 228 13.93 28.04 16.94
N GLY A 229 13.46 28.56 15.81
CA GLY A 229 12.66 29.78 15.79
C GLY A 229 13.47 30.96 16.33
N VAL A 230 13.00 31.56 17.42
CA VAL A 230 13.66 32.71 18.08
C VAL A 230 14.48 32.30 19.32
N MET A 231 14.35 31.04 19.78
CA MET A 231 14.99 30.54 21.01
C MET A 231 16.32 29.85 20.68
N ASP A 232 17.30 29.99 21.59
CA ASP A 232 18.50 29.17 21.54
C ASP A 232 18.15 27.68 21.69
N VAL A 233 18.86 26.82 20.94
CA VAL A 233 18.65 25.38 20.94
C VAL A 233 18.71 24.78 22.34
N ASP A 234 19.70 25.18 23.14
CA ASP A 234 19.88 24.67 24.52
C ASP A 234 18.78 25.13 25.46
N SER A 235 18.17 26.31 25.22
CA SER A 235 17.01 26.78 25.96
C SER A 235 15.71 26.08 25.50
N PHE A 236 15.57 25.83 24.21
CA PHE A 236 14.41 25.16 23.63
C PHE A 236 14.39 23.68 23.97
N TYR A 237 15.52 22.99 23.75
CA TYR A 237 15.66 21.55 23.99
C TYR A 237 17.07 21.24 24.52
N PRO A 238 17.24 21.17 25.86
CA PRO A 238 18.54 21.05 26.50
C PRO A 238 19.35 19.82 26.05
N ALA A 239 20.66 19.89 26.10
CA ALA A 239 21.56 18.82 25.67
C ALA A 239 21.26 17.47 26.33
N LYS A 240 20.85 17.46 27.62
CA LYS A 240 20.42 16.24 28.33
C LYS A 240 19.19 15.59 27.64
N ASP A 241 18.20 16.39 27.26
CA ASP A 241 16.97 15.90 26.63
C ASP A 241 17.25 15.44 25.21
N ARG A 242 18.11 16.16 24.45
CA ARG A 242 18.61 15.73 23.15
C ARG A 242 19.33 14.39 23.21
N PHE A 243 20.15 14.18 24.23
CA PHE A 243 20.82 12.90 24.45
C PHE A 243 19.81 11.78 24.71
N SER A 244 18.75 12.03 25.49
CA SER A 244 17.68 11.04 25.75
C SER A 244 16.94 10.67 24.46
N LEU A 245 16.65 11.64 23.60
CA LEU A 245 16.05 11.39 22.30
C LEU A 245 16.99 10.61 21.37
N ALA A 246 18.26 11.00 21.33
CA ALA A 246 19.29 10.29 20.54
C ALA A 246 19.43 8.84 21.00
N MET A 247 19.37 8.57 22.32
CA MET A 247 19.40 7.21 22.86
C MET A 247 18.17 6.39 22.49
N ALA A 248 16.97 6.99 22.48
CA ALA A 248 15.75 6.31 22.05
C ALA A 248 15.86 5.87 20.57
N LEU A 249 16.33 6.75 19.69
CA LEU A 249 16.56 6.42 18.27
C LEU A 249 17.72 5.44 18.08
N ASN A 250 18.80 5.56 18.86
CA ASN A 250 19.91 4.61 18.79
C ASN A 250 19.48 3.20 19.22
N SER A 251 18.52 3.09 20.14
CA SER A 251 17.98 1.79 20.56
C SER A 251 17.29 1.05 19.42
N LEU A 252 16.72 1.78 18.45
CA LEU A 252 16.21 1.16 17.22
C LEU A 252 17.36 0.51 16.42
N LEU A 253 18.43 1.27 16.15
CA LEU A 253 19.59 0.78 15.40
C LEU A 253 20.27 -0.40 16.10
N ALA A 254 20.30 -0.38 17.43
CA ALA A 254 20.93 -1.43 18.23
C ALA A 254 20.06 -2.67 18.41
N SER A 255 18.79 -2.62 18.00
CA SER A 255 17.87 -3.74 18.13
C SER A 255 18.21 -4.83 17.11
N PRO A 256 18.32 -6.12 17.50
CA PRO A 256 18.70 -7.21 16.58
C PRO A 256 17.79 -7.37 15.38
N GLY A 257 16.54 -6.90 15.45
CA GLY A 257 15.58 -6.97 14.34
C GLY A 257 15.68 -5.81 13.36
N PHE A 258 16.41 -4.74 13.70
CA PHE A 258 16.44 -3.54 12.86
C PHE A 258 17.35 -3.68 11.63
N GLU A 259 18.31 -4.58 11.64
CA GLU A 259 19.17 -4.87 10.48
C GLU A 259 18.34 -5.22 9.23
N ALA A 260 17.24 -5.97 9.41
CA ALA A 260 16.35 -6.35 8.32
C ALA A 260 15.65 -5.14 7.63
N TRP A 261 15.63 -3.96 8.26
CA TRP A 261 15.14 -2.72 7.67
C TRP A 261 16.18 -1.99 6.82
N LEU A 262 17.44 -2.39 6.94
CA LEU A 262 18.55 -1.78 6.21
C LEU A 262 18.92 -2.60 4.96
N GLU A 263 18.42 -3.82 4.87
CA GLU A 263 18.71 -4.76 3.79
C GLU A 263 17.59 -4.78 2.74
N GLY A 264 17.92 -5.26 1.54
CA GLY A 264 16.98 -5.50 0.47
C GLY A 264 16.91 -4.41 -0.60
N GLU A 265 15.82 -4.42 -1.36
CA GLU A 265 15.58 -3.42 -2.39
C GLU A 265 15.29 -2.05 -1.77
N ALA A 266 15.88 -1.00 -2.33
CA ALA A 266 15.57 0.37 -1.89
C ALA A 266 14.08 0.66 -2.09
N LEU A 267 13.45 1.35 -1.13
CA LEU A 267 12.08 1.82 -1.24
C LEU A 267 11.98 2.86 -2.37
N ASN A 268 11.69 2.38 -3.56
CA ASN A 268 11.62 3.18 -4.79
C ASN A 268 10.42 2.72 -5.63
N LEU A 269 9.48 3.63 -5.89
CA LEU A 269 8.23 3.31 -6.58
C LEU A 269 8.44 2.84 -8.02
N ASP A 270 9.44 3.34 -8.74
CA ASP A 270 9.69 2.90 -10.12
C ASP A 270 10.07 1.41 -10.14
N ARG A 271 10.84 0.95 -9.14
CA ARG A 271 11.21 -0.47 -8.99
C ARG A 271 10.08 -1.32 -8.42
N LEU A 272 9.24 -0.76 -7.53
CA LEU A 272 8.08 -1.47 -7.01
C LEU A 272 7.01 -1.68 -8.08
N LEU A 273 6.83 -0.72 -8.99
CA LEU A 273 5.79 -0.77 -10.01
C LEU A 273 6.24 -1.44 -11.32
N TYR A 274 7.53 -1.49 -11.60
CA TYR A 274 8.06 -2.08 -12.82
C TYR A 274 9.31 -2.92 -12.57
N THR A 275 9.43 -4.03 -13.29
CA THR A 275 10.66 -4.80 -13.32
C THR A 275 11.75 -4.03 -14.08
N PRO A 276 13.05 -4.40 -13.94
CA PRO A 276 14.12 -3.79 -14.73
C PRO A 276 13.92 -3.90 -16.25
N ALA A 277 13.17 -4.90 -16.71
CA ALA A 277 12.79 -5.07 -18.12
C ALA A 277 11.55 -4.25 -18.54
N GLY A 278 11.00 -3.43 -17.65
CA GLY A 278 9.83 -2.60 -17.93
C GLY A 278 8.49 -3.33 -17.86
N LYS A 279 8.45 -4.61 -17.41
CA LYS A 279 7.20 -5.34 -17.20
C LYS A 279 6.46 -4.75 -15.98
N PRO A 280 5.13 -4.50 -16.06
CA PRO A 280 4.35 -4.02 -14.93
C PRO A 280 4.38 -5.02 -13.78
N ARG A 281 4.34 -4.50 -12.55
CA ARG A 281 4.40 -5.30 -11.33
C ARG A 281 3.21 -5.02 -10.42
N ILE A 282 2.67 -6.09 -9.86
CA ILE A 282 1.77 -6.05 -8.71
C ILE A 282 2.65 -6.26 -7.46
N ALA A 283 3.04 -5.17 -6.84
CA ALA A 283 3.90 -5.16 -5.66
C ALA A 283 3.06 -5.31 -4.40
N ILE A 284 3.05 -6.49 -3.79
CA ILE A 284 2.29 -6.80 -2.59
C ILE A 284 3.18 -6.55 -1.38
N VAL A 285 2.94 -5.47 -0.67
CA VAL A 285 3.68 -5.09 0.54
C VAL A 285 2.96 -5.69 1.75
N SER A 286 3.40 -6.87 2.16
CA SER A 286 2.85 -7.58 3.32
C SER A 286 3.48 -7.04 4.60
N ILE A 287 2.63 -6.46 5.47
CA ILE A 287 3.02 -5.85 6.74
C ILE A 287 2.32 -6.51 7.94
N ALA A 288 1.71 -7.67 7.74
CA ALA A 288 0.98 -8.37 8.78
C ALA A 288 1.83 -8.75 10.00
N HIS A 289 3.13 -8.98 9.79
CA HIS A 289 4.11 -9.38 10.81
C HIS A 289 4.66 -8.20 11.65
N LEU A 290 4.42 -6.97 11.22
CA LEU A 290 4.91 -5.77 11.89
C LEU A 290 4.02 -5.38 13.08
N SER A 291 4.59 -4.76 14.09
CA SER A 291 3.87 -4.07 15.16
C SER A 291 3.11 -2.85 14.63
N ASP A 292 2.16 -2.33 15.38
CA ASP A 292 1.35 -1.17 14.95
C ASP A 292 2.20 0.08 14.69
N SER A 293 3.25 0.32 15.51
CA SER A 293 4.18 1.43 15.30
C SER A 293 5.03 1.25 14.03
N GLU A 294 5.52 0.04 13.78
CA GLU A 294 6.28 -0.28 12.56
C GLU A 294 5.41 -0.18 11.30
N ARG A 295 4.16 -0.67 11.37
CA ARG A 295 3.19 -0.52 10.28
C ARG A 295 2.94 0.95 9.96
N MET A 296 2.65 1.77 10.98
CA MET A 296 2.39 3.19 10.81
C MET A 296 3.61 3.91 10.22
N PHE A 297 4.81 3.62 10.74
CA PHE A 297 6.07 4.14 10.23
C PHE A 297 6.25 3.81 8.75
N PHE A 298 6.19 2.53 8.41
CA PHE A 298 6.47 2.08 7.04
C PHE A 298 5.41 2.57 6.04
N VAL A 299 4.12 2.46 6.37
CA VAL A 299 3.04 2.95 5.51
C VAL A 299 3.18 4.45 5.26
N SER A 300 3.53 5.23 6.28
CA SER A 300 3.73 6.68 6.11
C SER A 300 4.90 6.99 5.17
N LEU A 301 6.01 6.27 5.27
CA LEU A 301 7.12 6.39 4.33
C LEU A 301 6.71 6.02 2.91
N LEU A 302 6.03 4.89 2.74
CA LEU A 302 5.58 4.39 1.44
C LEU A 302 4.61 5.36 0.75
N LEU A 303 3.68 5.94 1.49
CA LEU A 303 2.76 6.96 0.98
C LEU A 303 3.50 8.23 0.55
N ASN A 304 4.51 8.67 1.31
CA ASN A 304 5.34 9.81 0.95
C ASN A 304 6.18 9.53 -0.31
N GLU A 305 6.76 8.34 -0.45
CA GLU A 305 7.45 7.93 -1.67
C GLU A 305 6.48 7.89 -2.86
N THR A 306 5.25 7.43 -2.64
CA THR A 306 4.18 7.44 -3.66
C THR A 306 3.85 8.86 -4.11
N LEU A 307 3.75 9.82 -3.20
CA LEU A 307 3.56 11.24 -3.51
C LEU A 307 4.73 11.81 -4.33
N GLY A 308 5.96 11.55 -3.92
CA GLY A 308 7.16 11.98 -4.65
C GLY A 308 7.20 11.39 -6.07
N TRP A 309 6.91 10.09 -6.20
CA TRP A 309 6.83 9.42 -7.51
C TRP A 309 5.73 10.05 -8.38
N MET A 310 4.53 10.22 -7.85
CA MET A 310 3.39 10.79 -8.56
C MET A 310 3.72 12.17 -9.14
N ARG A 311 4.33 13.07 -8.36
CA ARG A 311 4.68 14.42 -8.78
C ARG A 311 5.72 14.49 -9.91
N ARG A 312 6.53 13.43 -10.07
CA ARG A 312 7.47 13.32 -11.20
C ARG A 312 6.82 12.82 -12.49
N GLN A 313 5.57 12.35 -12.43
CA GLN A 313 4.88 11.84 -13.61
C GLN A 313 4.28 12.97 -14.45
N ALA A 314 4.25 12.79 -15.77
CA ALA A 314 3.47 13.66 -16.64
C ALA A 314 1.96 13.47 -16.39
N GLY A 315 1.18 14.52 -16.50
CA GLY A 315 -0.28 14.45 -16.40
C GLY A 315 -0.90 13.52 -17.45
N THR A 316 -1.97 12.82 -17.06
CA THR A 316 -2.71 11.90 -17.95
C THR A 316 -4.14 11.71 -17.46
N SER A 317 -5.05 11.43 -18.38
CA SER A 317 -6.43 11.00 -18.10
C SER A 317 -6.60 9.48 -18.03
N SER A 318 -5.55 8.73 -18.40
CA SER A 318 -5.57 7.25 -18.36
C SER A 318 -5.06 6.75 -17.01
N LEU A 319 -5.52 5.58 -16.59
CA LEU A 319 -5.02 4.93 -15.38
C LEU A 319 -3.59 4.43 -15.60
N ARG A 320 -2.63 5.03 -14.89
CA ARG A 320 -1.20 4.71 -14.97
C ARG A 320 -0.80 3.62 -13.99
N ALA A 321 -1.31 3.71 -12.76
CA ALA A 321 -1.01 2.78 -11.67
C ALA A 321 -2.13 2.80 -10.64
N ILE A 322 -2.15 1.79 -9.79
CA ILE A 322 -3.08 1.69 -8.67
C ILE A 322 -2.29 1.67 -7.35
N LEU A 323 -2.71 2.48 -6.38
CA LEU A 323 -2.40 2.29 -4.97
C LEU A 323 -3.61 1.62 -4.32
N TYR A 324 -3.49 0.36 -3.96
CA TYR A 324 -4.51 -0.38 -3.22
C TYR A 324 -4.10 -0.53 -1.76
N MET A 325 -5.00 -0.25 -0.84
CA MET A 325 -4.78 -0.50 0.57
C MET A 325 -5.94 -1.31 1.15
N ASP A 326 -5.63 -2.54 1.57
CA ASP A 326 -6.59 -3.34 2.34
C ASP A 326 -6.64 -2.86 3.78
N GLU A 327 -7.82 -2.92 4.38
CA GLU A 327 -8.09 -2.52 5.77
C GLU A 327 -7.44 -1.18 6.16
N ILE A 328 -8.04 -0.10 5.68
CA ILE A 328 -7.60 1.29 5.95
C ILE A 328 -7.76 1.71 7.42
N PHE A 329 -8.38 0.86 8.26
CA PHE A 329 -8.59 1.10 9.68
C PHE A 329 -7.32 1.57 10.39
N GLY A 330 -7.41 2.65 11.17
CA GLY A 330 -6.28 3.24 11.88
C GLY A 330 -5.38 4.18 11.06
N TYR A 331 -5.41 4.09 9.72
CA TYR A 331 -4.59 4.94 8.85
C TYR A 331 -5.29 6.20 8.36
N PHE A 332 -6.63 6.19 8.34
CA PHE A 332 -7.46 7.27 7.84
C PHE A 332 -8.67 7.56 8.73
N PRO A 333 -8.47 7.77 10.04
CA PRO A 333 -9.56 8.00 10.99
C PRO A 333 -10.17 9.39 10.82
N PRO A 334 -11.45 9.60 11.23
CA PRO A 334 -12.15 10.88 11.06
C PRO A 334 -11.57 12.01 11.92
N VAL A 335 -11.06 11.71 13.11
CA VAL A 335 -10.64 12.71 14.12
C VAL A 335 -9.14 12.69 14.35
N ALA A 336 -8.54 11.52 14.60
CA ALA A 336 -7.11 11.44 14.84
C ALA A 336 -6.30 11.78 13.59
N GLU A 337 -5.07 12.26 13.79
CA GLU A 337 -4.16 12.70 12.73
C GLU A 337 -2.88 11.83 12.71
N PRO A 338 -2.99 10.51 12.39
CA PRO A 338 -1.81 9.68 12.25
C PRO A 338 -0.93 10.17 11.08
N PRO A 339 0.39 9.86 11.10
CA PRO A 339 1.32 10.30 10.05
C PRO A 339 0.93 9.89 8.63
N SER A 340 0.14 8.84 8.47
CA SER A 340 -0.38 8.33 7.18
C SER A 340 -1.53 9.17 6.62
N LYS A 341 -2.29 9.89 7.46
CA LYS A 341 -3.54 10.54 7.04
C LYS A 341 -3.30 11.66 6.03
N LYS A 342 -2.34 12.53 6.31
CA LYS A 342 -2.04 13.69 5.46
C LYS A 342 -1.54 13.30 4.05
N PRO A 343 -0.59 12.36 3.90
CA PRO A 343 -0.22 11.83 2.61
C PRO A 343 -1.40 11.20 1.83
N LEU A 344 -2.28 10.45 2.50
CA LEU A 344 -3.47 9.87 1.87
C LEU A 344 -4.44 10.95 1.38
N LEU A 345 -4.73 11.97 2.20
CA LEU A 345 -5.57 13.11 1.79
C LEU A 345 -5.00 13.82 0.57
N THR A 346 -3.69 14.00 0.52
CA THR A 346 -3.02 14.64 -0.62
C THR A 346 -3.12 13.77 -1.87
N LEU A 347 -2.93 12.45 -1.76
CA LEU A 347 -3.14 11.52 -2.87
C LEU A 347 -4.58 11.59 -3.39
N LEU A 348 -5.60 11.50 -2.52
CA LEU A 348 -7.01 11.59 -2.92
C LEU A 348 -7.37 12.93 -3.60
N LYS A 349 -6.63 14.00 -3.32
CA LYS A 349 -6.86 15.30 -3.96
C LYS A 349 -6.11 15.49 -5.28
N GLN A 350 -4.89 14.96 -5.40
CA GLN A 350 -3.96 15.32 -6.48
C GLN A 350 -3.72 14.19 -7.47
N ALA A 351 -3.84 12.92 -7.07
CA ALA A 351 -3.36 11.79 -7.85
C ALA A 351 -4.12 11.56 -9.16
N ARG A 352 -5.37 12.01 -9.25
CA ARG A 352 -6.17 11.97 -10.48
C ARG A 352 -5.42 12.56 -11.67
N ALA A 353 -4.83 13.73 -11.51
CA ALA A 353 -4.15 14.45 -12.61
C ALA A 353 -2.96 13.67 -13.19
N PHE A 354 -2.40 12.73 -12.44
CA PHE A 354 -1.24 11.93 -12.80
C PHE A 354 -1.59 10.48 -13.16
N GLY A 355 -2.89 10.14 -13.18
CA GLY A 355 -3.37 8.81 -13.51
C GLY A 355 -3.14 7.76 -12.42
N LEU A 356 -2.89 8.16 -11.17
CA LEU A 356 -2.78 7.23 -10.06
C LEU A 356 -4.16 7.03 -9.41
N GLY A 357 -4.69 5.83 -9.51
CA GLY A 357 -5.92 5.42 -8.84
C GLY A 357 -5.63 5.00 -7.40
N VAL A 358 -6.38 5.54 -6.43
CA VAL A 358 -6.31 5.11 -5.03
C VAL A 358 -7.56 4.28 -4.72
N VAL A 359 -7.36 3.04 -4.28
CA VAL A 359 -8.43 2.11 -3.92
C VAL A 359 -8.27 1.73 -2.46
N LEU A 360 -9.22 2.12 -1.63
CA LEU A 360 -9.21 1.89 -0.19
C LEU A 360 -10.28 0.87 0.19
N ALA A 361 -9.91 -0.13 0.98
CA ALA A 361 -10.83 -1.15 1.43
C ALA A 361 -10.95 -1.17 2.95
N THR A 362 -12.14 -1.42 3.49
CA THR A 362 -12.38 -1.59 4.92
C THR A 362 -13.56 -2.47 5.23
N GLN A 363 -13.53 -3.09 6.41
CA GLN A 363 -14.68 -3.80 6.99
C GLN A 363 -15.50 -2.89 7.92
N ASN A 364 -14.90 -1.78 8.38
CA ASN A 364 -15.50 -0.85 9.34
C ASN A 364 -15.76 0.52 8.70
N PRO A 365 -16.94 0.75 8.12
CA PRO A 365 -17.26 2.05 7.54
C PRO A 365 -17.33 3.18 8.58
N GLY A 366 -17.58 2.86 9.87
CA GLY A 366 -17.63 3.85 10.94
C GLY A 366 -16.33 4.59 11.23
N ASP A 367 -15.19 4.02 10.79
CA ASP A 367 -13.86 4.51 11.11
C ASP A 367 -13.17 5.26 9.96
N LEU A 368 -13.94 5.65 8.94
CA LEU A 368 -13.45 6.38 7.78
C LEU A 368 -13.64 7.89 7.92
N ASP A 369 -12.69 8.66 7.42
CA ASP A 369 -12.86 10.10 7.21
C ASP A 369 -13.66 10.35 5.92
N TYR A 370 -14.98 10.39 6.03
CA TYR A 370 -15.88 10.61 4.89
C TYR A 370 -15.68 11.97 4.20
N LYS A 371 -15.20 12.98 4.94
CA LYS A 371 -14.87 14.28 4.34
C LYS A 371 -13.70 14.16 3.38
N GLY A 372 -12.69 13.36 3.76
CA GLY A 372 -11.56 13.04 2.90
C GLY A 372 -11.97 12.20 1.68
N LEU A 373 -12.98 11.36 1.82
CA LEU A 373 -13.49 10.49 0.76
C LEU A 373 -14.56 11.14 -0.13
N ALA A 374 -15.00 12.37 0.15
CA ALA A 374 -16.03 13.05 -0.64
C ALA A 374 -15.68 13.18 -2.14
N ASN A 375 -14.39 13.17 -2.47
CA ASN A 375 -13.90 13.23 -3.87
C ASN A 375 -13.73 11.85 -4.52
N THR A 376 -14.11 10.76 -3.84
CA THR A 376 -13.97 9.41 -4.38
C THR A 376 -15.10 9.11 -5.37
N GLY A 377 -14.73 8.83 -6.62
CA GLY A 377 -15.68 8.68 -7.72
C GLY A 377 -16.43 7.34 -7.74
N THR A 378 -15.84 6.27 -7.15
CA THR A 378 -16.46 4.94 -7.17
C THR A 378 -16.56 4.36 -5.77
N TRP A 379 -17.74 3.86 -5.41
CA TRP A 379 -18.00 3.13 -4.18
C TRP A 379 -18.50 1.73 -4.50
N PHE A 380 -17.78 0.72 -4.00
CA PHE A 380 -18.22 -0.67 -4.01
C PHE A 380 -18.67 -1.03 -2.60
N ILE A 381 -19.95 -1.30 -2.42
CA ILE A 381 -20.54 -1.53 -1.11
C ILE A 381 -21.11 -2.95 -1.09
N GLY A 382 -20.50 -3.81 -0.31
CA GLY A 382 -21.01 -5.14 -0.01
C GLY A 382 -21.92 -5.12 1.22
N ARG A 383 -22.36 -6.31 1.64
CA ARG A 383 -23.18 -6.47 2.84
C ARG A 383 -22.54 -5.78 4.06
N LEU A 384 -23.30 -5.00 4.80
CA LEU A 384 -22.91 -4.29 6.01
C LEU A 384 -23.42 -5.03 7.26
N GLN A 385 -22.76 -4.81 8.40
CA GLN A 385 -23.04 -5.55 9.62
C GLN A 385 -24.18 -4.94 10.42
N THR A 386 -24.23 -3.60 10.54
CA THR A 386 -25.15 -2.89 11.40
C THR A 386 -25.88 -1.78 10.66
N GLU A 387 -27.04 -1.38 11.16
CA GLU A 387 -27.76 -0.20 10.67
C GLU A 387 -26.93 1.09 10.81
N ARG A 388 -26.09 1.17 11.82
CA ARG A 388 -25.17 2.30 12.00
C ARG A 388 -24.16 2.38 10.86
N ASP A 389 -23.58 1.25 10.44
CA ASP A 389 -22.66 1.19 9.30
C ASP A 389 -23.36 1.62 8.02
N LYS A 390 -24.60 1.14 7.81
CA LYS A 390 -25.39 1.51 6.65
C LYS A 390 -25.66 3.02 6.62
N MET A 391 -26.07 3.62 7.74
CA MET A 391 -26.28 5.05 7.84
C MET A 391 -25.02 5.86 7.53
N ARG A 392 -23.86 5.43 8.02
CA ARG A 392 -22.57 6.07 7.74
C ARG A 392 -22.21 6.02 6.25
N VAL A 393 -22.41 4.88 5.62
CA VAL A 393 -22.17 4.73 4.18
C VAL A 393 -23.13 5.62 3.37
N LEU A 394 -24.41 5.67 3.73
CA LEU A 394 -25.39 6.56 3.09
C LEU A 394 -25.02 8.05 3.21
N GLU A 395 -24.55 8.49 4.38
CA GLU A 395 -24.03 9.85 4.59
C GLU A 395 -22.82 10.14 3.67
N GLY A 396 -21.91 9.17 3.53
CA GLY A 396 -20.75 9.26 2.65
C GLY A 396 -21.13 9.36 1.17
N LEU A 397 -22.07 8.51 0.72
CA LEU A 397 -22.60 8.53 -0.65
C LEU A 397 -23.32 9.83 -0.96
N GLN A 398 -24.11 10.33 -0.02
CA GLN A 398 -24.79 11.62 -0.16
C GLN A 398 -23.77 12.75 -0.32
N SER A 399 -22.73 12.79 0.54
CA SER A 399 -21.67 13.80 0.45
C SER A 399 -20.91 13.74 -0.88
N ALA A 400 -20.62 12.52 -1.39
CA ALA A 400 -19.97 12.33 -2.68
C ALA A 400 -20.88 12.78 -3.85
N ALA A 401 -22.17 12.49 -3.79
CA ALA A 401 -23.13 12.93 -4.79
C ALA A 401 -23.28 14.46 -4.82
N GLU A 402 -23.36 15.10 -3.66
CA GLU A 402 -23.42 16.58 -3.53
C GLU A 402 -22.14 17.22 -4.11
N ALA A 403 -20.97 16.66 -3.81
CA ALA A 403 -19.69 17.14 -4.34
C ALA A 403 -19.58 17.04 -5.87
N SER A 404 -20.24 16.03 -6.47
CA SER A 404 -20.26 15.80 -7.93
C SER A 404 -21.43 16.47 -8.65
N GLY A 405 -22.33 17.12 -7.93
CA GLY A 405 -23.55 17.73 -8.48
C GLY A 405 -24.61 16.69 -8.93
N GLY A 406 -24.49 15.45 -8.45
CA GLY A 406 -25.41 14.35 -8.74
C GLY A 406 -26.69 14.38 -7.90
N ARG A 407 -27.70 13.59 -8.35
CA ARG A 407 -28.89 13.32 -7.52
C ARG A 407 -28.62 12.13 -6.59
N PHE A 408 -29.10 12.22 -5.37
CA PHE A 408 -29.01 11.14 -4.38
C PHE A 408 -30.41 10.86 -3.80
N ASP A 409 -30.92 9.66 -4.04
CA ASP A 409 -32.13 9.18 -3.41
C ASP A 409 -31.78 8.25 -2.25
N LYS A 410 -31.95 8.76 -1.03
CA LYS A 410 -31.57 8.03 0.19
C LYS A 410 -32.45 6.79 0.40
N ALA A 411 -33.74 6.84 0.05
CA ALA A 411 -34.65 5.72 0.26
C ALA A 411 -34.37 4.58 -0.72
N GLU A 412 -34.09 4.90 -1.98
CA GLU A 412 -33.64 3.93 -2.99
C GLU A 412 -32.35 3.26 -2.58
N MET A 413 -31.34 4.03 -2.20
CA MET A 413 -30.04 3.50 -1.78
C MET A 413 -30.13 2.65 -0.51
N ASP A 414 -30.95 3.03 0.46
CA ASP A 414 -31.20 2.24 1.66
C ASP A 414 -31.81 0.87 1.34
N ALA A 415 -32.81 0.86 0.44
CA ALA A 415 -33.45 -0.38 -0.01
C ALA A 415 -32.44 -1.30 -0.75
N LEU A 416 -31.60 -0.75 -1.64
CA LEU A 416 -30.57 -1.50 -2.35
C LEU A 416 -29.54 -2.10 -1.38
N LEU A 417 -29.04 -1.32 -0.43
CA LEU A 417 -28.05 -1.78 0.57
C LEU A 417 -28.62 -2.88 1.47
N SER A 418 -29.89 -2.80 1.83
CA SER A 418 -30.57 -3.81 2.67
C SER A 418 -30.72 -5.17 1.96
N GLY A 419 -30.77 -5.19 0.63
CA GLY A 419 -30.92 -6.39 -0.19
C GLY A 419 -29.61 -7.11 -0.56
N LEU A 420 -28.45 -6.63 -0.11
CA LEU A 420 -27.16 -7.21 -0.49
C LEU A 420 -26.87 -8.51 0.24
N GLY A 421 -26.56 -9.55 -0.53
CA GLY A 421 -26.09 -10.86 -0.05
C GLY A 421 -24.58 -11.02 -0.07
N ALA A 422 -24.10 -12.23 0.20
CA ALA A 422 -22.70 -12.56 0.04
C ALA A 422 -22.29 -12.47 -1.44
N ARG A 423 -21.14 -11.85 -1.71
CA ARG A 423 -20.58 -11.63 -3.06
C ARG A 423 -21.46 -10.78 -3.98
N VAL A 424 -22.43 -10.05 -3.42
CA VAL A 424 -23.27 -9.07 -4.13
C VAL A 424 -22.88 -7.68 -3.65
N PHE A 425 -22.61 -6.79 -4.58
CA PHE A 425 -22.17 -5.42 -4.31
C PHE A 425 -23.04 -4.41 -5.03
N LEU A 426 -23.24 -3.29 -4.37
CA LEU A 426 -23.70 -2.07 -4.99
C LEU A 426 -22.47 -1.29 -5.47
N MET A 427 -22.42 -0.98 -6.76
CA MET A 427 -21.47 -0.04 -7.33
C MET A 427 -22.16 1.30 -7.55
N ASN A 428 -21.68 2.33 -6.85
CA ASN A 428 -22.04 3.71 -7.13
C ASN A 428 -20.86 4.41 -7.76
N ASN A 429 -20.98 4.74 -9.04
CA ASN A 429 -19.91 5.34 -9.84
C ASN A 429 -20.40 6.67 -10.41
N VAL A 430 -19.75 7.77 -10.04
CA VAL A 430 -20.13 9.12 -10.48
C VAL A 430 -20.07 9.32 -12.00
N HIS A 431 -19.38 8.42 -12.70
CA HIS A 431 -19.30 8.44 -14.17
C HIS A 431 -20.37 7.58 -14.85
N ALA A 432 -21.13 6.81 -14.09
CA ALA A 432 -22.27 6.03 -14.57
C ALA A 432 -23.59 6.77 -14.34
N GLY A 433 -24.59 6.48 -15.19
CA GLY A 433 -25.89 7.14 -15.10
C GLY A 433 -26.75 6.71 -13.90
N ALA A 434 -26.48 5.51 -13.34
CA ALA A 434 -27.20 4.94 -12.20
C ALA A 434 -26.31 3.96 -11.41
N PRO A 435 -26.63 3.72 -10.12
CA PRO A 435 -26.00 2.65 -9.35
C PRO A 435 -26.30 1.27 -9.96
N ALA A 436 -25.35 0.35 -9.87
CA ALA A 436 -25.51 -1.02 -10.35
C ALA A 436 -25.34 -2.02 -9.20
N VAL A 437 -26.28 -2.97 -9.07
CA VAL A 437 -26.13 -4.12 -8.16
C VAL A 437 -25.62 -5.32 -8.97
N PHE A 438 -24.52 -5.91 -8.53
CA PHE A 438 -23.87 -6.97 -9.27
C PHE A 438 -23.30 -8.07 -8.36
N SER A 439 -23.21 -9.27 -8.91
CA SER A 439 -22.49 -10.39 -8.31
C SER A 439 -21.05 -10.42 -8.84
N THR A 440 -20.07 -10.53 -7.95
CA THR A 440 -18.64 -10.56 -8.34
C THR A 440 -18.29 -11.86 -9.04
N ARG A 441 -17.47 -11.78 -10.12
CA ARG A 441 -16.90 -12.95 -10.77
C ARG A 441 -16.03 -13.78 -9.80
N TRP A 442 -15.73 -15.00 -10.17
CA TRP A 442 -14.76 -15.83 -9.46
C TRP A 442 -13.35 -15.30 -9.70
N CYS A 443 -12.50 -15.29 -8.66
CA CYS A 443 -11.10 -14.91 -8.80
C CYS A 443 -10.31 -15.99 -9.53
N MET A 444 -9.36 -15.58 -10.35
CA MET A 444 -8.40 -16.49 -10.98
C MET A 444 -7.37 -16.99 -9.98
N SER A 445 -7.02 -16.15 -9.00
CA SER A 445 -6.14 -16.50 -7.89
C SER A 445 -6.86 -17.37 -6.85
N TYR A 446 -6.19 -18.38 -6.33
CA TYR A 446 -6.72 -19.23 -5.25
C TYR A 446 -6.68 -18.47 -3.92
N LEU A 447 -7.82 -18.19 -3.34
CA LEU A 447 -7.96 -17.48 -2.08
C LEU A 447 -7.92 -18.48 -0.90
N ARG A 448 -6.73 -18.77 -0.39
CA ARG A 448 -6.54 -19.67 0.75
C ARG A 448 -6.65 -18.98 2.12
N GLY A 449 -6.58 -17.66 2.14
CA GLY A 449 -6.47 -16.85 3.36
C GLY A 449 -5.03 -16.43 3.66
N PRO A 450 -4.75 -15.94 4.88
CA PRO A 450 -3.44 -15.41 5.25
C PRO A 450 -2.31 -16.43 5.10
N MET A 451 -1.17 -15.97 4.63
CA MET A 451 0.01 -16.79 4.40
C MET A 451 1.00 -16.73 5.56
N THR A 452 1.58 -17.87 5.91
CA THR A 452 2.70 -17.95 6.85
C THR A 452 4.00 -17.45 6.20
N ARG A 453 4.98 -17.03 7.02
CA ARG A 453 6.32 -16.65 6.53
C ARG A 453 6.98 -17.76 5.70
N VAL A 454 6.78 -19.02 6.06
CA VAL A 454 7.31 -20.18 5.31
C VAL A 454 6.71 -20.25 3.91
N GLN A 455 5.41 -20.05 3.79
CA GLN A 455 4.70 -20.05 2.49
C GLN A 455 5.10 -18.88 1.63
N ILE A 456 5.26 -17.69 2.20
CA ILE A 456 5.77 -16.52 1.47
C ILE A 456 7.18 -16.82 0.94
N ARG A 457 8.07 -17.38 1.77
CA ARG A 457 9.42 -17.76 1.35
C ARG A 457 9.40 -18.80 0.24
N GLN A 458 8.50 -19.77 0.30
CA GLN A 458 8.32 -20.77 -0.75
C GLN A 458 7.90 -20.14 -2.08
N LEU A 459 6.93 -19.20 -2.08
CA LEU A 459 6.49 -18.48 -3.28
C LEU A 459 7.58 -17.59 -3.87
N MET A 460 8.41 -17.01 -3.01
CA MET A 460 9.46 -16.08 -3.43
C MET A 460 10.80 -16.78 -3.68
N SER A 461 10.92 -18.10 -3.36
CA SER A 461 12.12 -18.89 -3.64
C SER A 461 12.39 -18.94 -5.16
N GLY A 462 13.58 -18.57 -5.57
CA GLY A 462 13.96 -18.42 -6.99
C GLY A 462 13.71 -17.03 -7.60
N ARG A 463 13.07 -16.12 -6.86
CA ARG A 463 12.94 -14.69 -7.21
C ARG A 463 13.90 -13.83 -6.38
N GLY A 464 15.14 -14.32 -6.17
CA GLY A 464 16.15 -13.63 -5.36
C GLY A 464 16.28 -12.17 -5.77
N ALA A 465 16.33 -11.26 -4.80
CA ALA A 465 16.74 -9.89 -5.00
C ALA A 465 18.05 -9.91 -5.83
N ALA A 466 18.06 -9.21 -6.96
CA ALA A 466 19.32 -8.92 -7.62
C ALA A 466 20.22 -8.29 -6.55
N PRO A 467 21.47 -8.76 -6.37
CA PRO A 467 22.31 -8.21 -5.34
C PRO A 467 22.35 -6.71 -5.52
N VAL A 468 22.01 -5.98 -4.47
CA VAL A 468 22.22 -4.54 -4.44
C VAL A 468 23.71 -4.37 -4.67
N ALA A 469 24.08 -3.85 -5.85
CA ALA A 469 25.43 -3.40 -6.06
C ALA A 469 25.67 -2.40 -4.93
N ALA A 470 26.48 -2.82 -3.95
CA ALA A 470 26.91 -1.94 -2.89
C ALA A 470 27.48 -0.71 -3.60
N VAL A 471 26.84 0.42 -3.44
CA VAL A 471 27.46 1.69 -3.78
C VAL A 471 28.65 1.75 -2.83
N ALA A 472 29.80 1.33 -3.35
CA ALA A 472 31.05 1.42 -2.63
C ALA A 472 31.18 2.90 -2.26
N ALA A 473 31.05 3.19 -0.97
CA ALA A 473 31.52 4.43 -0.42
C ALA A 473 32.98 4.50 -0.82
N ALA A 474 33.30 5.37 -1.75
CA ALA A 474 34.66 5.71 -2.10
C ALA A 474 35.26 6.38 -0.86
N ALA A 475 35.72 5.56 0.06
CA ALA A 475 36.58 6.00 1.12
C ALA A 475 37.88 6.44 0.45
N ASP A 476 38.04 7.73 0.32
CA ASP A 476 39.26 8.39 -0.09
C ASP A 476 40.34 8.09 0.96
N ARG A 477 41.00 6.95 0.79
CA ARG A 477 42.21 6.61 1.50
C ARG A 477 43.35 7.38 0.85
N LYS A 478 43.44 8.66 1.11
CA LYS A 478 44.70 9.38 0.98
C LYS A 478 45.65 8.88 2.08
N SER A 479 46.42 7.88 1.71
CA SER A 479 47.59 7.44 2.45
C SER A 479 48.53 8.61 2.62
N THR A 480 48.67 9.10 3.83
CA THR A 480 49.77 9.96 4.25
C THR A 480 51.03 9.09 4.28
N ARG A 481 51.81 9.13 3.19
CA ARG A 481 53.18 8.66 3.24
C ARG A 481 54.02 9.73 3.96
N LEU A 482 54.41 9.44 5.18
CA LEU A 482 55.52 10.13 5.83
C LEU A 482 56.79 9.85 5.04
N ASN A 483 57.35 10.87 4.43
CA ASN A 483 58.71 10.85 3.95
C ASN A 483 59.66 10.92 5.15
N SER A 484 60.32 9.83 5.46
CA SER A 484 61.52 9.85 6.27
C SER A 484 62.67 10.25 5.35
N VAL A 485 63.15 11.47 5.48
CA VAL A 485 64.44 11.89 4.95
C VAL A 485 65.48 11.46 5.97
N THR A 486 66.24 10.45 5.68
CA THR A 486 67.51 10.18 6.35
C THR A 486 68.64 10.91 5.60
N ASP A 487 69.18 11.81 6.34
CA ASP A 487 70.39 12.53 6.03
C ASP A 487 71.60 11.57 6.08
N GLN A 488 72.43 11.55 5.05
CA GLN A 488 73.83 11.17 5.16
C GLN A 488 74.70 11.74 4.00
N SER A 489 75.66 12.52 4.46
CA SER A 489 76.93 12.98 3.83
C SER A 489 76.88 14.02 2.75
#